data_4f228a5c3fbcf72e66636a03507897e2
#
_entry.id   4f228a5c3fbcf72e66636a03507897e2
#
_cell.length_a   1.000
_cell.length_b   1.000
_cell.length_c   1.000
_cell.angle_alpha   90.00
_cell.angle_beta   90.00
_cell.angle_gamma   90.00
#
_symmetry.space_group_name_H-M   'P 1'
#
loop_
_entity.id
_entity.type
_entity.pdbx_description
1 polymer ?
#
loop_
_entity_poly.entity_id
_entity_poly.type
_entity_poly.pdbx_seq_one_letter_code
_entity_poly.pdbx_strand_id
1 'polypeptide(L)'
;MRSLRGAMMVVAALATASALAEAPPNSQPNPFRTVENWFKLPAGRMWGSTSAVDIDRGGTSIWVAERCGANSCAGKMDPPILKFDQSGTLVKSFGGGMFVFPHGIAVDKDGNVWVTDGQGREGKGHQVFKFSPDGEVLMTLGKAGVAGDGPDTFNQPDDVAIAPNGDIFVSDGHTPAMGNARVMKFTKDGKFIKQWGRHGSGPGEFEVPHALAFDSRGRLFVGDRANNRIQIFDQEGNFIDQWKQFSRPSGVYIDNHDVIYVTDSESTDKPGYGYNPGWRRGIRVGSAKDGSVAAFIPDPLSPTADGKLPGTSAAEGVAADAAGNVYGAEVGPKTLKKYVRK
;
A
#
# COMPACT_ATOMS: atom_id res chain seq x y z
N MET A 1 21.84 -76.41 -16.42
CA MET A 1 22.46 -75.11 -16.24
C MET A 1 21.36 -74.06 -16.13
N ARG A 2 21.02 -73.60 -14.88
CA ARG A 2 20.02 -72.53 -14.61
C ARG A 2 20.78 -71.31 -14.14
N SER A 3 20.73 -70.22 -14.90
CA SER A 3 21.32 -68.93 -14.55
C SER A 3 20.38 -68.13 -13.66
N LEU A 4 20.80 -67.88 -12.42
CA LEU A 4 20.15 -66.88 -11.55
C LEU A 4 20.55 -65.49 -12.02
N ARG A 5 19.56 -64.69 -12.36
CA ARG A 5 19.73 -63.22 -12.53
C ARG A 5 19.35 -62.58 -11.24
N GLY A 6 20.34 -61.98 -10.55
CA GLY A 6 20.12 -61.17 -9.35
C GLY A 6 19.55 -59.81 -9.74
N ALA A 7 18.41 -59.45 -9.20
CA ALA A 7 17.83 -58.11 -9.29
C ALA A 7 18.45 -57.21 -8.22
N MET A 8 19.13 -56.16 -8.63
CA MET A 8 19.69 -55.14 -7.78
C MET A 8 18.60 -54.10 -7.49
N MET A 9 18.03 -54.07 -6.31
CA MET A 9 17.15 -53.00 -5.88
C MET A 9 17.97 -51.77 -5.52
N VAL A 10 17.78 -50.71 -6.29
CA VAL A 10 18.27 -49.36 -5.95
C VAL A 10 17.23 -48.70 -5.04
N VAL A 11 17.53 -48.58 -3.76
CA VAL A 11 16.72 -47.79 -2.83
C VAL A 11 17.13 -46.34 -2.99
N ALA A 12 16.28 -45.53 -3.67
CA ALA A 12 16.43 -44.08 -3.69
C ALA A 12 15.94 -43.50 -2.36
N ALA A 13 16.86 -43.02 -1.55
CA ALA A 13 16.55 -42.24 -0.36
C ALA A 13 16.07 -40.83 -0.78
N LEU A 14 14.79 -40.59 -0.67
CA LEU A 14 14.20 -39.24 -0.74
C LEU A 14 14.59 -38.47 0.52
N ALA A 15 15.59 -37.59 0.41
CA ALA A 15 15.88 -36.61 1.44
C ALA A 15 14.78 -35.54 1.41
N THR A 16 13.82 -35.62 2.33
CA THR A 16 12.89 -34.51 2.59
C THR A 16 13.65 -33.40 3.31
N ALA A 17 14.08 -32.38 2.57
CA ALA A 17 14.52 -31.14 3.16
C ALA A 17 13.30 -30.49 3.83
N SER A 18 13.21 -30.57 5.17
CA SER A 18 12.31 -29.75 5.95
C SER A 18 12.77 -28.30 5.78
N ALA A 19 12.06 -27.53 4.98
CA ALA A 19 12.21 -26.08 4.98
C ALA A 19 11.86 -25.61 6.39
N LEU A 20 12.87 -25.25 7.18
CA LEU A 20 12.66 -24.54 8.44
C LEU A 20 11.89 -23.27 8.06
N ALA A 21 10.71 -23.11 8.64
CA ALA A 21 9.95 -21.88 8.48
C ALA A 21 10.84 -20.72 8.96
N GLU A 22 11.22 -19.87 8.03
CA GLU A 22 12.07 -18.72 8.32
C GLU A 22 11.33 -17.83 9.32
N ALA A 23 11.98 -17.53 10.45
CA ALA A 23 11.36 -16.71 11.50
C ALA A 23 10.96 -15.35 10.91
N PRO A 24 9.81 -14.77 11.34
CA PRO A 24 9.38 -13.46 10.85
C PRO A 24 10.51 -12.44 10.95
N PRO A 25 10.79 -11.62 9.92
CA PRO A 25 11.93 -10.71 9.89
C PRO A 25 11.70 -9.46 10.77
N ASN A 26 11.41 -9.69 12.06
CA ASN A 26 11.28 -8.63 13.08
C ASN A 26 12.64 -8.22 13.66
N SER A 27 13.69 -9.04 13.43
CA SER A 27 15.04 -8.85 13.98
C SER A 27 16.00 -8.18 12.99
N GLN A 28 15.53 -7.79 11.82
CA GLN A 28 16.35 -7.07 10.87
C GLN A 28 16.85 -5.74 11.45
N PRO A 29 18.07 -5.27 11.09
CA PRO A 29 18.61 -4.04 11.62
C PRO A 29 17.72 -2.84 11.28
N ASN A 30 17.66 -1.88 12.20
CA ASN A 30 17.05 -0.57 11.93
C ASN A 30 18.14 0.48 11.66
N PRO A 31 18.50 0.74 10.38
CA PRO A 31 19.49 1.76 10.04
C PRO A 31 18.89 3.18 10.00
N PHE A 32 17.65 3.37 10.45
CA PHE A 32 16.97 4.65 10.42
C PHE A 32 16.74 5.21 11.83
N ARG A 33 16.63 6.53 11.92
CA ARG A 33 16.11 7.25 13.07
C ARG A 33 14.92 8.11 12.66
N THR A 34 13.93 8.24 13.52
CA THR A 34 12.78 9.12 13.32
C THR A 34 13.20 10.58 13.50
N VAL A 35 12.70 11.45 12.63
CA VAL A 35 12.77 12.90 12.78
C VAL A 35 11.38 13.38 13.20
N GLU A 36 11.24 13.68 14.49
CA GLU A 36 9.96 14.07 15.05
C GLU A 36 9.56 15.49 14.58
N ASN A 37 8.24 15.68 14.40
CA ASN A 37 7.64 16.99 14.08
C ASN A 37 8.27 17.66 12.84
N TRP A 38 8.70 16.89 11.86
CA TRP A 38 9.31 17.43 10.63
C TRP A 38 8.29 18.21 9.80
N PHE A 39 7.10 17.66 9.62
CA PHE A 39 6.04 18.26 8.82
C PHE A 39 5.24 19.27 9.66
N LYS A 40 5.11 20.49 9.13
CA LYS A 40 4.46 21.60 9.81
C LYS A 40 3.18 21.98 9.12
N LEU A 41 2.07 21.83 9.82
CA LEU A 41 0.79 22.35 9.39
C LEU A 41 0.65 23.82 9.82
N PRO A 42 -0.18 24.64 9.11
CA PRO A 42 -0.53 25.98 9.53
C PRO A 42 -1.16 26.00 10.92
N ALA A 43 -1.05 27.14 11.60
CA ALA A 43 -1.68 27.33 12.91
C ALA A 43 -3.18 27.03 12.86
N GLY A 44 -3.66 26.27 13.83
CA GLY A 44 -5.08 25.89 13.96
C GLY A 44 -5.49 24.66 13.12
N ARG A 45 -4.62 24.16 12.23
CA ARG A 45 -4.87 22.90 11.52
C ARG A 45 -4.27 21.71 12.27
N MET A 46 -5.04 20.64 12.37
CA MET A 46 -4.59 19.35 12.93
C MET A 46 -4.49 18.31 11.85
N TRP A 47 -3.59 17.34 12.04
CA TRP A 47 -3.54 16.14 11.23
C TRP A 47 -4.83 15.32 11.41
N GLY A 48 -5.40 14.86 10.30
CA GLY A 48 -6.33 13.73 10.27
C GLY A 48 -5.60 12.40 10.15
N SER A 49 -6.36 11.33 10.12
CA SER A 49 -5.83 10.02 9.72
C SER A 49 -5.17 10.13 8.36
N THR A 50 -3.86 9.88 8.32
CA THR A 50 -3.04 10.04 7.13
C THR A 50 -2.78 8.66 6.55
N SER A 51 -3.38 8.37 5.39
CA SER A 51 -3.36 7.02 4.81
C SER A 51 -2.32 6.84 3.73
N ALA A 52 -1.94 7.92 3.02
CA ALA A 52 -1.05 7.79 1.88
C ALA A 52 -0.06 8.95 1.78
N VAL A 53 1.10 8.63 1.24
CA VAL A 53 2.20 9.55 0.92
C VAL A 53 2.86 9.09 -0.36
N ASP A 54 3.17 10.03 -1.25
CA ASP A 54 4.00 9.79 -2.43
C ASP A 54 4.93 10.98 -2.68
N ILE A 55 5.93 10.80 -3.52
CA ILE A 55 6.97 11.78 -3.79
C ILE A 55 6.93 12.15 -5.27
N ASP A 56 7.01 13.43 -5.57
CA ASP A 56 7.08 13.88 -6.94
C ASP A 56 8.35 13.37 -7.65
N ARG A 57 8.30 13.31 -8.97
CA ARG A 57 9.38 12.78 -9.79
C ARG A 57 10.73 13.48 -9.57
N GLY A 58 10.70 14.75 -9.16
CA GLY A 58 11.89 15.52 -8.81
C GLY A 58 12.48 15.13 -7.47
N GLY A 59 11.80 14.30 -6.68
CA GLY A 59 12.21 13.90 -5.35
C GLY A 59 12.22 15.05 -4.33
N THR A 60 11.57 16.17 -4.69
CA THR A 60 11.66 17.42 -3.92
C THR A 60 10.39 17.79 -3.17
N SER A 61 9.26 17.17 -3.53
CA SER A 61 7.97 17.44 -2.91
C SER A 61 7.34 16.17 -2.39
N ILE A 62 6.76 16.24 -1.21
CA ILE A 62 6.07 15.14 -0.56
C ILE A 62 4.58 15.43 -0.62
N TRP A 63 3.84 14.55 -1.31
CA TRP A 63 2.39 14.61 -1.42
C TRP A 63 1.73 13.67 -0.44
N VAL A 64 0.64 14.12 0.18
CA VAL A 64 0.00 13.41 1.29
C VAL A 64 -1.51 13.48 1.12
N ALA A 65 -2.18 12.36 1.36
CA ALA A 65 -3.62 12.31 1.56
C ALA A 65 -3.94 12.10 3.05
N GLU A 66 -4.67 13.05 3.65
CA GLU A 66 -5.13 12.96 5.04
C GLU A 66 -6.65 13.18 5.12
N ARG A 67 -7.27 12.80 6.22
CA ARG A 67 -8.74 12.78 6.34
C ARG A 67 -9.26 14.00 7.10
N CYS A 68 -8.93 15.22 6.65
CA CYS A 68 -9.52 16.51 7.06
C CYS A 68 -9.54 16.71 8.60
N GLY A 69 -8.38 16.49 9.26
CA GLY A 69 -8.25 16.61 10.71
C GLY A 69 -9.00 15.54 11.53
N ALA A 70 -9.62 14.56 10.86
CA ALA A 70 -10.44 13.51 11.48
C ALA A 70 -10.05 12.10 10.94
N ASN A 71 -10.99 11.16 10.87
CA ASN A 71 -10.87 9.90 10.14
C ASN A 71 -11.85 9.81 8.96
N SER A 72 -12.40 10.94 8.55
CA SER A 72 -13.25 11.10 7.38
C SER A 72 -13.32 12.57 6.99
N CYS A 73 -13.41 12.85 5.70
CA CYS A 73 -13.67 14.18 5.16
C CYS A 73 -15.17 14.49 4.94
N ALA A 74 -16.05 13.53 5.22
CA ALA A 74 -17.50 13.75 5.05
C ALA A 74 -17.98 14.99 5.80
N GLY A 75 -18.59 15.94 5.09
CA GLY A 75 -19.06 17.21 5.63
C GLY A 75 -17.96 18.22 6.01
N LYS A 76 -16.68 17.94 5.68
CA LYS A 76 -15.55 18.82 5.96
C LYS A 76 -15.15 19.62 4.70
N MET A 77 -14.63 20.83 4.93
CA MET A 77 -14.13 21.71 3.86
C MET A 77 -12.61 21.83 3.87
N ASP A 78 -11.93 21.27 4.86
CA ASP A 78 -10.47 21.25 4.92
C ASP A 78 -9.90 20.52 3.71
N PRO A 79 -8.91 21.08 2.99
CA PRO A 79 -8.32 20.43 1.84
C PRO A 79 -7.45 19.24 2.27
N PRO A 80 -7.79 17.99 1.87
CA PRO A 80 -7.10 16.79 2.35
C PRO A 80 -5.82 16.44 1.59
N ILE A 81 -5.62 17.01 0.40
CA ILE A 81 -4.42 16.76 -0.40
C ILE A 81 -3.41 17.86 -0.10
N LEU A 82 -2.26 17.43 0.42
CA LEU A 82 -1.23 18.32 0.95
C LEU A 82 0.07 18.11 0.20
N LYS A 83 0.76 19.21 -0.13
CA LYS A 83 2.12 19.20 -0.68
C LYS A 83 3.08 19.86 0.28
N PHE A 84 4.11 19.14 0.67
CA PHE A 84 5.21 19.66 1.48
C PHE A 84 6.48 19.78 0.66
N ASP A 85 7.30 20.78 0.95
CA ASP A 85 8.66 20.89 0.45
C ASP A 85 9.62 20.02 1.27
N GLN A 86 10.89 19.99 0.85
CA GLN A 86 11.96 19.24 1.52
C GLN A 86 12.28 19.71 2.95
N SER A 87 11.83 20.90 3.34
CA SER A 87 11.95 21.41 4.73
C SER A 87 10.82 20.94 5.64
N GLY A 88 9.80 20.27 5.07
CA GLY A 88 8.59 19.88 5.77
C GLY A 88 7.57 21.00 5.90
N THR A 89 7.72 22.10 5.14
CA THR A 89 6.76 23.20 5.11
C THR A 89 5.63 22.89 4.12
N LEU A 90 4.37 23.07 4.54
CA LEU A 90 3.22 22.96 3.66
C LEU A 90 3.24 24.10 2.63
N VAL A 91 3.34 23.75 1.35
CA VAL A 91 3.41 24.72 0.25
C VAL A 91 2.15 24.77 -0.59
N LYS A 92 1.31 23.73 -0.55
CA LYS A 92 0.04 23.68 -1.27
C LYS A 92 -0.94 22.72 -0.61
N SER A 93 -2.25 23.00 -0.75
CA SER A 93 -3.31 22.07 -0.39
C SER A 93 -4.56 22.32 -1.24
N PHE A 94 -5.32 21.26 -1.56
CA PHE A 94 -6.54 21.34 -2.36
C PHE A 94 -7.52 20.18 -2.08
N GLY A 95 -8.65 20.16 -2.78
CA GLY A 95 -9.66 19.10 -2.71
C GLY A 95 -10.64 19.24 -1.54
N GLY A 96 -10.70 20.41 -0.89
CA GLY A 96 -11.65 20.67 0.21
C GLY A 96 -13.11 20.45 -0.23
N GLY A 97 -13.87 19.73 0.58
CA GLY A 97 -15.28 19.40 0.31
C GLY A 97 -15.54 18.36 -0.78
N MET A 98 -14.50 17.83 -1.42
CA MET A 98 -14.65 16.84 -2.51
C MET A 98 -14.76 15.41 -2.01
N PHE A 99 -14.03 15.06 -0.97
CA PHE A 99 -13.78 13.70 -0.54
C PHE A 99 -14.66 13.26 0.63
N VAL A 100 -14.86 11.95 0.72
CA VAL A 100 -15.40 11.25 1.89
C VAL A 100 -14.27 10.58 2.69
N PHE A 101 -13.44 9.81 2.01
CA PHE A 101 -12.40 8.99 2.61
C PHE A 101 -11.18 8.89 1.68
N PRO A 102 -10.39 9.97 1.54
CA PRO A 102 -9.18 9.92 0.75
C PRO A 102 -8.26 8.83 1.30
N HIS A 103 -7.76 7.95 0.40
CA HIS A 103 -7.06 6.75 0.82
C HIS A 103 -5.70 6.58 0.16
N GLY A 104 -5.61 6.23 -1.12
CA GLY A 104 -4.36 6.11 -1.86
C GLY A 104 -3.97 7.41 -2.55
N ILE A 105 -2.67 7.61 -2.79
CA ILE A 105 -2.12 8.72 -3.56
C ILE A 105 -0.97 8.25 -4.44
N ALA A 106 -0.92 8.74 -5.68
CA ALA A 106 0.22 8.52 -6.57
C ALA A 106 0.53 9.78 -7.36
N VAL A 107 1.82 10.01 -7.66
CA VAL A 107 2.26 11.11 -8.52
C VAL A 107 2.77 10.54 -9.84
N ASP A 108 2.12 10.87 -10.96
CA ASP A 108 2.52 10.36 -12.25
C ASP A 108 3.78 11.08 -12.80
N LYS A 109 4.29 10.57 -13.92
CA LYS A 109 5.52 11.10 -14.55
C LYS A 109 5.42 12.58 -14.99
N ASP A 110 4.21 13.09 -15.15
CA ASP A 110 3.93 14.46 -15.57
C ASP A 110 3.67 15.39 -14.36
N GLY A 111 3.75 14.83 -13.13
CA GLY A 111 3.56 15.52 -11.86
C GLY A 111 2.09 15.64 -11.44
N ASN A 112 1.16 15.00 -12.15
CA ASN A 112 -0.24 14.99 -11.76
C ASN A 112 -0.44 14.07 -10.55
N VAL A 113 -1.38 14.43 -9.69
CA VAL A 113 -1.65 13.75 -8.43
C VAL A 113 -2.93 12.93 -8.56
N TRP A 114 -2.81 11.64 -8.34
CA TRP A 114 -3.93 10.71 -8.34
C TRP A 114 -4.32 10.39 -6.91
N VAL A 115 -5.63 10.35 -6.64
CA VAL A 115 -6.15 10.10 -5.29
C VAL A 115 -7.39 9.23 -5.37
N THR A 116 -7.45 8.19 -4.55
CA THR A 116 -8.65 7.36 -4.38
C THR A 116 -9.53 7.92 -3.26
N ASP A 117 -10.85 7.76 -3.41
CA ASP A 117 -11.85 8.07 -2.37
C ASP A 117 -12.62 6.80 -2.01
N GLY A 118 -12.14 6.12 -0.96
CA GLY A 118 -12.45 4.73 -0.62
C GLY A 118 -13.84 4.48 -0.03
N GLN A 119 -14.62 5.51 0.30
CA GLN A 119 -15.97 5.33 0.86
C GLN A 119 -16.96 6.28 0.20
N GLY A 120 -18.24 5.88 0.18
CA GLY A 120 -19.31 6.68 -0.36
C GLY A 120 -20.22 7.28 0.71
N ARG A 121 -20.53 8.57 0.57
CA ARG A 121 -21.50 9.26 1.42
C ARG A 121 -22.06 10.51 0.72
N GLU A 122 -23.37 10.71 0.80
CA GLU A 122 -24.04 11.94 0.34
C GLU A 122 -23.72 12.30 -1.10
N GLY A 123 -23.71 11.29 -1.99
CA GLY A 123 -23.44 11.48 -3.42
C GLY A 123 -21.96 11.73 -3.76
N LYS A 124 -21.02 11.43 -2.86
CA LYS A 124 -19.57 11.53 -3.06
C LYS A 124 -18.89 10.20 -2.76
N GLY A 125 -17.64 10.07 -3.21
CA GLY A 125 -16.79 8.91 -2.95
C GLY A 125 -16.97 7.76 -3.93
N HIS A 126 -16.29 6.65 -3.67
CA HIS A 126 -16.13 5.52 -4.58
C HIS A 126 -15.55 5.94 -5.94
N GLN A 127 -14.60 6.86 -5.93
CA GLN A 127 -14.01 7.45 -7.12
C GLN A 127 -12.48 7.50 -7.04
N VAL A 128 -11.87 7.66 -8.22
CA VAL A 128 -10.44 8.00 -8.35
C VAL A 128 -10.35 9.30 -9.12
N PHE A 129 -9.58 10.25 -8.58
CA PHE A 129 -9.37 11.57 -9.18
C PHE A 129 -7.94 11.70 -9.66
N LYS A 130 -7.76 12.32 -10.84
CA LYS A 130 -6.50 12.88 -11.31
C LYS A 130 -6.56 14.39 -11.20
N PHE A 131 -5.59 14.97 -10.53
CA PHE A 131 -5.43 16.43 -10.42
C PHE A 131 -4.18 16.90 -11.14
N SER A 132 -4.20 18.11 -11.66
CA SER A 132 -2.98 18.83 -11.99
C SER A 132 -2.17 19.11 -10.73
N PRO A 133 -0.87 19.46 -10.84
CA PRO A 133 -0.07 19.88 -9.68
C PRO A 133 -0.65 21.11 -8.96
N ASP A 134 -1.56 21.82 -9.60
CA ASP A 134 -2.25 23.00 -9.06
C ASP A 134 -3.60 22.70 -8.42
N GLY A 135 -4.09 21.44 -8.52
CA GLY A 135 -5.32 20.98 -7.92
C GLY A 135 -6.55 21.06 -8.82
N GLU A 136 -6.37 21.29 -10.12
CA GLU A 136 -7.47 21.19 -11.09
C GLU A 136 -7.79 19.72 -11.38
N VAL A 137 -9.06 19.35 -11.40
CA VAL A 137 -9.50 17.99 -11.74
C VAL A 137 -9.32 17.76 -13.25
N LEU A 138 -8.43 16.85 -13.61
CA LEU A 138 -8.14 16.48 -15.00
C LEU A 138 -8.92 15.24 -15.45
N MET A 139 -9.22 14.32 -14.51
CA MET A 139 -9.97 13.09 -14.79
C MET A 139 -10.66 12.60 -13.52
N THR A 140 -11.80 11.94 -13.71
CA THR A 140 -12.50 11.21 -12.63
C THR A 140 -12.90 9.84 -13.16
N LEU A 141 -12.58 8.78 -12.41
CA LEU A 141 -13.05 7.42 -12.62
C LEU A 141 -14.05 7.05 -11.53
N GLY A 142 -15.04 6.21 -11.87
CA GLY A 142 -16.10 5.84 -10.95
C GLY A 142 -17.29 6.82 -10.96
N LYS A 143 -18.39 6.42 -10.32
CA LYS A 143 -19.62 7.21 -10.19
C LYS A 143 -19.75 7.73 -8.76
N ALA A 144 -19.89 9.04 -8.61
CA ALA A 144 -19.93 9.70 -7.31
C ALA A 144 -20.99 9.08 -6.37
N GLY A 145 -20.55 8.57 -5.24
CA GLY A 145 -21.38 7.96 -4.19
C GLY A 145 -22.00 6.60 -4.56
N VAL A 146 -21.65 6.01 -5.70
CA VAL A 146 -22.21 4.75 -6.18
C VAL A 146 -21.20 3.62 -6.02
N ALA A 147 -21.43 2.74 -5.04
CA ALA A 147 -20.70 1.49 -4.92
C ALA A 147 -21.18 0.47 -5.97
N GLY A 148 -20.26 -0.27 -6.59
CA GLY A 148 -20.60 -1.31 -7.56
C GLY A 148 -19.40 -2.12 -8.03
N ASP A 149 -19.69 -3.20 -8.75
CA ASP A 149 -18.72 -4.14 -9.32
C ASP A 149 -18.59 -4.03 -10.86
N GLY A 150 -19.29 -3.08 -11.47
CA GLY A 150 -19.24 -2.81 -12.90
C GLY A 150 -17.91 -2.20 -13.36
N PRO A 151 -17.72 -2.06 -14.69
CA PRO A 151 -16.48 -1.53 -15.25
C PRO A 151 -16.30 -0.01 -15.04
N ASP A 152 -17.36 0.68 -14.65
CA ASP A 152 -17.42 2.13 -14.43
C ASP A 152 -17.76 2.51 -12.98
N THR A 153 -17.69 1.57 -12.05
CA THR A 153 -17.94 1.76 -10.61
C THR A 153 -16.85 1.12 -9.79
N PHE A 154 -16.69 1.58 -8.56
CA PHE A 154 -15.84 0.98 -7.53
C PHE A 154 -16.67 0.66 -6.28
N ASN A 155 -16.16 -0.25 -5.47
CA ASN A 155 -16.67 -0.44 -4.12
C ASN A 155 -15.48 -0.47 -3.15
N GLN A 156 -15.12 0.70 -2.65
CA GLN A 156 -13.98 0.98 -1.78
C GLN A 156 -12.62 0.91 -2.52
N PRO A 157 -12.37 1.79 -3.53
CA PRO A 157 -11.06 1.87 -4.16
C PRO A 157 -10.00 2.29 -3.14
N ASP A 158 -8.92 1.48 -3.05
CA ASP A 158 -7.87 1.66 -2.06
C ASP A 158 -6.70 2.46 -2.58
N ASP A 159 -6.08 1.99 -3.67
CA ASP A 159 -4.87 2.57 -4.19
C ASP A 159 -4.88 2.67 -5.71
N VAL A 160 -4.00 3.50 -6.24
CA VAL A 160 -3.85 3.72 -7.67
C VAL A 160 -2.37 3.74 -8.05
N ALA A 161 -2.02 3.00 -9.10
CA ALA A 161 -0.67 3.01 -9.66
C ALA A 161 -0.71 3.28 -11.16
N ILE A 162 0.25 4.07 -11.65
CA ILE A 162 0.36 4.44 -13.06
C ILE A 162 1.54 3.72 -13.69
N ALA A 163 1.25 2.88 -14.68
CA ALA A 163 2.28 2.16 -15.41
C ALA A 163 3.14 3.10 -16.29
N PRO A 164 4.35 2.70 -16.71
CA PRO A 164 5.20 3.54 -17.55
C PRO A 164 4.57 3.99 -18.87
N ASN A 165 3.67 3.20 -19.46
CA ASN A 165 2.91 3.54 -20.66
C ASN A 165 1.72 4.48 -20.40
N GLY A 166 1.43 4.79 -19.12
CA GLY A 166 0.34 5.63 -18.67
C GLY A 166 -0.94 4.88 -18.33
N ASP A 167 -1.01 3.55 -18.51
CA ASP A 167 -2.17 2.76 -18.07
C ASP A 167 -2.36 2.91 -16.56
N ILE A 168 -3.63 2.97 -16.15
CA ILE A 168 -4.04 3.21 -14.77
C ILE A 168 -4.48 1.90 -14.16
N PHE A 169 -3.96 1.59 -12.98
CA PHE A 169 -4.35 0.42 -12.20
C PHE A 169 -4.94 0.88 -10.86
N VAL A 170 -6.10 0.34 -10.51
CA VAL A 170 -6.80 0.67 -9.27
C VAL A 170 -7.08 -0.61 -8.51
N SER A 171 -6.66 -0.69 -7.27
CA SER A 171 -7.11 -1.73 -6.34
C SER A 171 -8.44 -1.31 -5.73
N ASP A 172 -9.38 -2.24 -5.64
CA ASP A 172 -10.76 -1.95 -5.27
C ASP A 172 -11.26 -3.00 -4.27
N GLY A 173 -11.35 -2.62 -2.99
CA GLY A 173 -11.80 -3.48 -1.91
C GLY A 173 -11.11 -3.30 -0.56
N HIS A 174 -11.46 -2.26 0.21
CA HIS A 174 -10.83 -1.91 1.48
C HIS A 174 -11.25 -2.77 2.69
N THR A 175 -12.52 -3.16 2.73
CA THR A 175 -13.08 -3.89 3.88
C THR A 175 -13.32 -5.34 3.53
N PRO A 176 -12.81 -6.31 4.32
CA PRO A 176 -13.06 -7.73 4.08
C PRO A 176 -14.54 -8.04 3.91
N ALA A 177 -14.88 -8.85 2.92
CA ALA A 177 -16.23 -9.29 2.58
C ALA A 177 -17.28 -8.18 2.28
N MET A 178 -16.89 -6.90 2.31
CA MET A 178 -17.80 -5.77 2.06
C MET A 178 -17.42 -4.93 0.84
N GLY A 179 -16.12 -4.77 0.58
CA GLY A 179 -15.60 -4.13 -0.62
C GLY A 179 -15.52 -5.11 -1.79
N ASN A 180 -15.09 -4.65 -2.95
CA ASN A 180 -14.67 -5.54 -4.01
C ASN A 180 -13.31 -6.19 -3.65
N ALA A 181 -12.90 -7.21 -4.39
CA ALA A 181 -11.61 -7.87 -4.19
C ALA A 181 -10.91 -8.01 -5.55
N ARG A 182 -10.61 -6.87 -6.17
CA ARG A 182 -10.14 -6.85 -7.56
C ARG A 182 -9.09 -5.76 -7.81
N VAL A 183 -8.38 -5.91 -8.92
CA VAL A 183 -7.60 -4.85 -9.56
C VAL A 183 -8.24 -4.53 -10.90
N MET A 184 -8.42 -3.24 -11.18
CA MET A 184 -8.97 -2.74 -12.44
C MET A 184 -7.88 -2.02 -13.25
N LYS A 185 -7.84 -2.27 -14.55
CA LYS A 185 -6.93 -1.62 -15.51
C LYS A 185 -7.71 -0.74 -16.45
N PHE A 186 -7.23 0.50 -16.64
CA PHE A 186 -7.76 1.47 -17.58
C PHE A 186 -6.63 1.99 -18.49
N THR A 187 -6.99 2.48 -19.68
CA THR A 187 -6.06 3.24 -20.51
C THR A 187 -5.67 4.56 -19.83
N LYS A 188 -4.60 5.20 -20.28
CA LYS A 188 -4.20 6.55 -19.86
C LYS A 188 -5.31 7.62 -19.99
N ASP A 189 -6.30 7.38 -20.84
CA ASP A 189 -7.45 8.25 -21.08
C ASP A 189 -8.69 7.84 -20.27
N GLY A 190 -8.53 6.92 -19.30
CA GLY A 190 -9.59 6.48 -18.38
C GLY A 190 -10.59 5.47 -18.95
N LYS A 191 -10.32 4.86 -20.12
CA LYS A 191 -11.19 3.83 -20.68
C LYS A 191 -10.89 2.48 -20.03
N PHE A 192 -11.92 1.80 -19.53
CA PHE A 192 -11.78 0.46 -18.97
C PHE A 192 -11.19 -0.53 -19.99
N ILE A 193 -10.22 -1.31 -19.55
CA ILE A 193 -9.59 -2.38 -20.32
C ILE A 193 -10.04 -3.73 -19.78
N LYS A 194 -9.79 -4.00 -18.51
CA LYS A 194 -10.07 -5.28 -17.85
C LYS A 194 -10.03 -5.15 -16.33
N GLN A 195 -10.45 -6.22 -15.66
CA GLN A 195 -10.26 -6.41 -14.23
C GLN A 195 -9.93 -7.88 -13.95
N TRP A 196 -9.31 -8.15 -12.80
CA TRP A 196 -9.09 -9.48 -12.28
C TRP A 196 -9.15 -9.48 -10.77
N GLY A 197 -9.30 -10.67 -10.21
CA GLY A 197 -9.44 -10.89 -8.78
C GLY A 197 -10.88 -11.15 -8.37
N ARG A 198 -11.00 -11.77 -7.21
CA ARG A 198 -12.25 -12.08 -6.49
C ARG A 198 -11.87 -12.38 -5.03
N HIS A 199 -12.86 -12.40 -4.14
CA HIS A 199 -12.64 -12.83 -2.76
C HIS A 199 -12.05 -14.25 -2.68
N GLY A 200 -11.00 -14.41 -1.91
CA GLY A 200 -10.33 -15.67 -1.68
C GLY A 200 -8.87 -15.53 -1.27
N SER A 201 -8.18 -16.67 -1.17
CA SER A 201 -6.78 -16.77 -0.73
C SER A 201 -5.86 -17.50 -1.72
N GLY A 202 -6.38 -17.97 -2.85
CA GLY A 202 -5.59 -18.57 -3.93
C GLY A 202 -4.78 -17.54 -4.73
N PRO A 203 -3.93 -17.98 -5.67
CA PRO A 203 -3.26 -17.09 -6.62
C PRO A 203 -4.29 -16.30 -7.45
N GLY A 204 -4.12 -14.99 -7.51
CA GLY A 204 -5.06 -14.09 -8.22
C GLY A 204 -6.38 -13.82 -7.50
N GLU A 205 -6.59 -14.40 -6.32
CA GLU A 205 -7.67 -14.04 -5.41
C GLU A 205 -7.17 -13.07 -4.35
N PHE A 206 -8.03 -12.19 -3.85
CA PHE A 206 -7.71 -11.20 -2.83
C PHE A 206 -8.74 -11.21 -1.70
N GLU A 207 -8.33 -10.74 -0.52
CA GLU A 207 -9.30 -10.40 0.52
C GLU A 207 -9.38 -8.88 0.71
N VAL A 208 -8.23 -8.20 0.71
CA VAL A 208 -8.16 -6.73 0.70
C VAL A 208 -6.95 -6.33 -0.16
N PRO A 209 -7.12 -6.05 -1.46
CA PRO A 209 -6.05 -5.54 -2.32
C PRO A 209 -5.81 -4.06 -1.99
N HIS A 210 -4.93 -3.79 -1.02
CA HIS A 210 -4.84 -2.50 -0.33
C HIS A 210 -3.81 -1.53 -0.90
N ALA A 211 -2.76 -2.02 -1.55
CA ALA A 211 -1.69 -1.20 -2.08
C ALA A 211 -1.19 -1.72 -3.42
N LEU A 212 -0.73 -0.83 -4.27
CA LEU A 212 -0.20 -1.10 -5.60
C LEU A 212 1.16 -0.42 -5.81
N ALA A 213 2.13 -1.15 -6.37
CA ALA A 213 3.38 -0.54 -6.84
C ALA A 213 3.91 -1.28 -8.08
N PHE A 214 4.62 -0.56 -8.94
CA PHE A 214 5.36 -1.15 -10.05
C PHE A 214 6.85 -1.21 -9.75
N ASP A 215 7.50 -2.30 -10.15
CA ASP A 215 8.96 -2.34 -10.21
C ASP A 215 9.50 -1.85 -11.57
N SER A 216 10.83 -1.76 -11.69
CA SER A 216 11.50 -1.31 -12.93
C SER A 216 11.25 -2.23 -14.13
N ARG A 217 10.81 -3.46 -13.91
CA ARG A 217 10.46 -4.44 -14.96
C ARG A 217 9.00 -4.37 -15.38
N GLY A 218 8.22 -3.47 -14.75
CA GLY A 218 6.80 -3.31 -15.01
C GLY A 218 5.94 -4.42 -14.41
N ARG A 219 6.42 -5.14 -13.39
CA ARG A 219 5.60 -6.07 -12.61
C ARG A 219 4.79 -5.28 -11.60
N LEU A 220 3.52 -5.65 -11.45
CA LEU A 220 2.61 -5.06 -10.47
C LEU A 220 2.64 -5.86 -9.17
N PHE A 221 2.96 -5.18 -8.08
CA PHE A 221 2.92 -5.69 -6.72
C PHE A 221 1.62 -5.26 -6.07
N VAL A 222 0.83 -6.21 -5.59
CA VAL A 222 -0.46 -5.98 -4.94
C VAL A 222 -0.36 -6.41 -3.49
N GLY A 223 -0.50 -5.47 -2.58
CA GLY A 223 -0.59 -5.74 -1.14
C GLY A 223 -1.94 -6.35 -0.79
N ASP A 224 -2.03 -7.67 -0.71
CA ASP A 224 -3.23 -8.42 -0.32
C ASP A 224 -3.29 -8.52 1.21
N ARG A 225 -3.71 -7.40 1.83
CA ARG A 225 -3.54 -7.11 3.24
C ARG A 225 -4.16 -8.17 4.16
N ALA A 226 -5.41 -8.54 3.94
CA ALA A 226 -6.08 -9.48 4.82
C ALA A 226 -5.59 -10.93 4.65
N ASN A 227 -4.91 -11.25 3.56
CA ASN A 227 -4.22 -12.51 3.34
C ASN A 227 -2.74 -12.47 3.79
N ASN A 228 -2.26 -11.36 4.38
CA ASN A 228 -0.90 -11.19 4.88
C ASN A 228 0.17 -11.55 3.84
N ARG A 229 0.02 -11.02 2.61
CA ARG A 229 0.93 -11.30 1.50
C ARG A 229 0.97 -10.15 0.48
N ILE A 230 2.03 -10.12 -0.31
CA ILE A 230 2.10 -9.40 -1.58
C ILE A 230 1.91 -10.43 -2.69
N GLN A 231 1.08 -10.15 -3.68
CA GLN A 231 1.03 -10.90 -4.92
C GLN A 231 1.63 -10.09 -6.06
N ILE A 232 2.33 -10.75 -6.98
CA ILE A 232 3.05 -10.14 -8.09
C ILE A 232 2.42 -10.59 -9.39
N PHE A 233 2.13 -9.65 -10.28
CA PHE A 233 1.48 -9.87 -11.57
C PHE A 233 2.27 -9.21 -12.70
N ASP A 234 2.06 -9.67 -13.91
CA ASP A 234 2.32 -8.85 -15.09
C ASP A 234 1.21 -7.80 -15.29
N GLN A 235 1.39 -6.90 -16.26
CA GLN A 235 0.40 -5.86 -16.53
C GLN A 235 -0.89 -6.38 -17.19
N GLU A 236 -0.91 -7.67 -17.57
CA GLU A 236 -2.10 -8.34 -18.07
C GLU A 236 -2.85 -9.09 -16.96
N GLY A 237 -2.39 -9.00 -15.71
CA GLY A 237 -3.01 -9.64 -14.56
C GLY A 237 -2.69 -11.13 -14.43
N ASN A 238 -1.68 -11.64 -15.16
CA ASN A 238 -1.21 -12.99 -14.96
C ASN A 238 -0.37 -13.06 -13.70
N PHE A 239 -0.70 -14.01 -12.81
CA PHE A 239 0.02 -14.24 -11.56
C PHE A 239 1.44 -14.72 -11.84
N ILE A 240 2.43 -14.10 -11.17
CA ILE A 240 3.86 -14.44 -11.28
C ILE A 240 4.34 -15.12 -10.00
N ASP A 241 4.10 -14.49 -8.83
CA ASP A 241 4.65 -14.94 -7.55
C ASP A 241 3.85 -14.36 -6.38
N GLN A 242 4.12 -14.84 -5.16
CA GLN A 242 3.59 -14.25 -3.93
C GLN A 242 4.64 -14.26 -2.81
N TRP A 243 4.64 -13.20 -1.99
CA TRP A 243 5.58 -13.00 -0.90
C TRP A 243 4.87 -12.76 0.42
N LYS A 244 5.30 -13.48 1.48
CA LYS A 244 4.76 -13.36 2.84
C LYS A 244 5.73 -12.70 3.81
N GLN A 245 7.01 -12.61 3.45
CA GLN A 245 8.08 -12.08 4.31
C GLN A 245 7.99 -10.58 4.60
N PHE A 246 7.05 -9.88 3.97
CA PHE A 246 6.74 -8.48 4.25
C PHE A 246 5.57 -8.27 5.22
N SER A 247 5.04 -9.36 5.81
CA SER A 247 3.95 -9.31 6.78
C SER A 247 2.59 -8.94 6.17
N ARG A 248 1.80 -8.08 6.84
CA ARG A 248 0.47 -7.62 6.47
C ARG A 248 0.57 -6.28 5.75
N PRO A 249 0.67 -6.27 4.41
CA PRO A 249 1.01 -5.06 3.65
C PRO A 249 -0.14 -4.05 3.64
N SER A 250 0.01 -2.95 4.38
CA SER A 250 -0.89 -1.79 4.31
C SER A 250 -0.49 -0.85 3.18
N GLY A 251 0.79 -0.52 3.04
CA GLY A 251 1.33 0.26 1.92
C GLY A 251 2.50 -0.48 1.27
N VAL A 252 2.67 -0.28 -0.01
CA VAL A 252 3.79 -0.79 -0.80
C VAL A 252 4.32 0.34 -1.68
N TYR A 253 5.60 0.63 -1.57
CA TYR A 253 6.31 1.58 -2.42
C TYR A 253 7.56 0.91 -2.98
N ILE A 254 7.85 1.12 -4.24
CA ILE A 254 9.08 0.63 -4.89
C ILE A 254 9.76 1.81 -5.56
N ASP A 255 11.03 2.05 -5.19
CA ASP A 255 11.80 3.12 -5.78
C ASP A 255 12.44 2.73 -7.13
N ASN A 256 13.10 3.69 -7.77
CA ASN A 256 13.74 3.50 -9.08
C ASN A 256 14.97 2.59 -9.06
N HIS A 257 15.38 2.09 -7.89
CA HIS A 257 16.45 1.09 -7.70
C HIS A 257 15.90 -0.30 -7.38
N ASP A 258 14.57 -0.48 -7.43
CA ASP A 258 13.85 -1.68 -7.00
C ASP A 258 14.03 -1.97 -5.50
N VAL A 259 14.24 -0.96 -4.67
CA VAL A 259 14.09 -1.11 -3.22
C VAL A 259 12.60 -1.04 -2.89
N ILE A 260 12.10 -2.07 -2.23
CA ILE A 260 10.70 -2.16 -1.80
C ILE A 260 10.57 -1.76 -0.33
N TYR A 261 9.59 -0.92 -0.06
CA TYR A 261 9.18 -0.48 1.28
C TYR A 261 7.77 -0.94 1.53
N VAL A 262 7.56 -1.70 2.60
CA VAL A 262 6.25 -2.27 2.93
C VAL A 262 5.89 -1.94 4.36
N THR A 263 4.74 -1.31 4.55
CA THR A 263 4.21 -1.01 5.87
C THR A 263 3.30 -2.11 6.38
N ASP A 264 3.35 -2.31 7.68
CA ASP A 264 2.42 -3.13 8.44
C ASP A 264 1.90 -2.29 9.60
N SER A 265 0.67 -1.82 9.50
CA SER A 265 0.05 -0.94 10.49
C SER A 265 -0.87 -1.68 11.46
N GLU A 266 -1.12 -2.98 11.26
CA GLU A 266 -2.24 -3.65 11.90
C GLU A 266 -1.93 -5.00 12.54
N SER A 267 -0.80 -5.65 12.23
CA SER A 267 -0.50 -6.99 12.73
C SER A 267 -0.64 -7.09 14.25
N THR A 268 -1.26 -8.17 14.70
CA THR A 268 -1.48 -8.49 16.11
C THR A 268 -1.51 -10.00 16.32
N ASP A 269 -1.08 -10.45 17.49
CA ASP A 269 -1.19 -11.87 17.94
C ASP A 269 -2.61 -12.21 18.39
N LYS A 270 -3.49 -11.21 18.52
CA LYS A 270 -4.87 -11.41 18.96
C LYS A 270 -5.74 -11.87 17.79
N PRO A 271 -6.49 -12.99 17.93
CA PRO A 271 -7.44 -13.44 16.90
C PRO A 271 -8.45 -12.36 16.52
N GLY A 272 -8.78 -12.30 15.23
CA GLY A 272 -9.71 -11.32 14.65
C GLY A 272 -9.03 -10.41 13.64
N TYR A 273 -9.49 -9.17 13.55
CA TYR A 273 -8.94 -8.20 12.62
C TYR A 273 -7.45 -7.94 12.89
N GLY A 274 -6.64 -8.01 11.84
CA GLY A 274 -5.19 -7.83 11.95
C GLY A 274 -4.43 -9.08 12.43
N TYR A 275 -5.09 -10.23 12.60
CA TYR A 275 -4.43 -11.44 13.08
C TYR A 275 -3.28 -11.87 12.16
N ASN A 276 -2.08 -11.78 12.70
CA ASN A 276 -0.84 -12.16 12.03
C ASN A 276 0.23 -12.46 13.10
N PRO A 277 0.08 -13.58 13.79
CA PRO A 277 0.85 -13.88 15.00
C PRO A 277 2.36 -13.96 14.73
N GLY A 278 3.14 -13.43 15.66
CA GLY A 278 4.59 -13.38 15.58
C GLY A 278 5.15 -12.23 14.74
N TRP A 279 4.30 -11.42 14.09
CA TRP A 279 4.72 -10.28 13.31
C TRP A 279 4.57 -8.96 14.09
N ARG A 280 5.55 -8.06 13.92
CA ARG A 280 5.52 -6.71 14.49
C ARG A 280 5.17 -5.68 13.43
N ARG A 281 4.43 -4.65 13.83
CA ARG A 281 4.12 -3.47 13.02
C ARG A 281 5.36 -2.64 12.74
N GLY A 282 5.37 -1.96 11.61
CA GLY A 282 6.47 -1.10 11.18
C GLY A 282 6.68 -1.12 9.69
N ILE A 283 7.84 -0.66 9.23
CA ILE A 283 8.19 -0.60 7.81
C ILE A 283 9.31 -1.60 7.53
N ARG A 284 9.09 -2.54 6.62
CA ARG A 284 10.10 -3.45 6.11
C ARG A 284 10.67 -2.91 4.81
N VAL A 285 11.99 -2.92 4.72
CA VAL A 285 12.74 -2.45 3.55
C VAL A 285 13.51 -3.62 2.96
N GLY A 286 13.39 -3.80 1.65
CA GLY A 286 13.98 -4.95 0.98
C GLY A 286 14.21 -4.74 -0.51
N SER A 287 14.24 -5.83 -1.25
CA SER A 287 14.49 -5.84 -2.70
C SER A 287 13.25 -6.35 -3.45
N ALA A 288 12.73 -5.56 -4.38
CA ALA A 288 11.68 -5.97 -5.29
C ALA A 288 12.17 -7.00 -6.32
N LYS A 289 13.49 -7.23 -6.43
CA LYS A 289 14.07 -8.19 -7.41
C LYS A 289 13.87 -9.64 -6.97
N ASP A 290 14.01 -9.88 -5.65
CA ASP A 290 14.07 -11.24 -5.08
C ASP A 290 13.28 -11.41 -3.77
N GLY A 291 12.67 -10.33 -3.24
CA GLY A 291 11.88 -10.37 -2.01
C GLY A 291 12.69 -10.42 -0.73
N SER A 292 14.01 -10.26 -0.78
CA SER A 292 14.84 -10.21 0.44
C SER A 292 14.47 -9.00 1.31
N VAL A 293 14.41 -9.19 2.64
CA VAL A 293 14.18 -8.11 3.62
C VAL A 293 15.49 -7.77 4.30
N ALA A 294 15.93 -6.51 4.14
CA ALA A 294 17.24 -6.05 4.60
C ALA A 294 17.18 -5.16 5.86
N ALA A 295 16.05 -4.49 6.10
CA ALA A 295 15.89 -3.60 7.25
C ALA A 295 14.45 -3.59 7.76
N PHE A 296 14.29 -3.24 9.05
CA PHE A 296 12.99 -3.08 9.68
C PHE A 296 12.98 -1.85 10.58
N ILE A 297 12.09 -0.91 10.29
CA ILE A 297 11.79 0.25 11.13
C ILE A 297 10.59 -0.14 12.02
N PRO A 298 10.80 -0.52 13.28
CA PRO A 298 9.71 -0.97 14.13
C PRO A 298 8.82 0.20 14.55
N ASP A 299 7.51 -0.08 14.68
CA ASP A 299 6.60 0.82 15.36
C ASP A 299 6.80 0.72 16.89
N PRO A 300 7.14 1.84 17.56
CA PRO A 300 7.31 1.84 19.01
C PRO A 300 6.00 1.56 19.78
N LEU A 301 4.85 1.75 19.11
CA LEU A 301 3.51 1.50 19.65
C LEU A 301 2.96 0.12 19.22
N SER A 302 3.79 -0.73 18.60
CA SER A 302 3.35 -2.08 18.21
C SER A 302 2.78 -2.81 19.43
N PRO A 303 1.62 -3.49 19.30
CA PRO A 303 1.01 -4.19 20.43
C PRO A 303 2.01 -5.11 21.09
N THR A 304 2.11 -4.99 22.40
CA THR A 304 2.73 -5.99 23.25
C THR A 304 1.85 -7.24 23.29
N ALA A 305 2.39 -8.37 23.74
CA ALA A 305 1.66 -9.65 23.79
C ALA A 305 0.30 -9.59 24.55
N ASP A 306 0.08 -8.54 25.36
CA ASP A 306 -1.19 -8.30 26.04
C ASP A 306 -2.27 -7.61 25.20
N GLY A 307 -1.96 -7.24 23.95
CA GLY A 307 -2.92 -6.73 22.96
C GLY A 307 -3.61 -5.42 23.32
N LYS A 308 -3.01 -4.57 24.15
CA LYS A 308 -3.65 -3.36 24.69
C LYS A 308 -3.75 -2.18 23.72
N LEU A 309 -3.12 -2.21 22.57
CA LEU A 309 -3.25 -1.16 21.57
C LEU A 309 -4.28 -1.54 20.51
N PRO A 310 -5.50 -0.99 20.56
CA PRO A 310 -6.51 -1.20 19.51
C PRO A 310 -6.19 -0.37 18.26
N GLY A 311 -6.67 -0.85 17.11
CA GLY A 311 -6.62 -0.11 15.86
C GLY A 311 -5.27 -0.14 15.17
N THR A 312 -5.06 0.81 14.28
CA THR A 312 -3.81 0.99 13.53
C THR A 312 -2.84 1.84 14.33
N SER A 313 -1.59 1.42 14.38
CA SER A 313 -0.43 2.23 14.74
C SER A 313 0.60 2.07 13.61
N ALA A 314 1.74 2.69 13.63
CA ALA A 314 2.67 2.67 12.52
C ALA A 314 2.11 3.27 11.19
N ALA A 315 2.97 3.26 10.18
CA ALA A 315 2.62 3.77 8.87
C ALA A 315 1.63 2.84 8.13
N GLU A 316 0.61 3.43 7.51
CA GLU A 316 -0.24 2.79 6.51
C GLU A 316 0.33 3.05 5.12
N GLY A 317 0.53 4.31 4.73
CA GLY A 317 1.23 4.65 3.49
C GLY A 317 2.73 4.85 3.68
N VAL A 318 3.51 4.65 2.63
CA VAL A 318 4.96 4.82 2.65
C VAL A 318 5.48 5.33 1.31
N ALA A 319 6.51 6.19 1.35
CA ALA A 319 7.31 6.57 0.21
C ALA A 319 8.77 6.78 0.63
N ALA A 320 9.68 6.82 -0.33
CA ALA A 320 11.09 7.12 -0.06
C ALA A 320 11.63 8.12 -1.10
N ASP A 321 12.44 9.09 -0.65
CA ASP A 321 13.07 10.04 -1.55
C ASP A 321 14.41 9.51 -2.12
N ALA A 322 14.95 10.22 -3.10
CA ALA A 322 16.22 9.86 -3.74
C ALA A 322 17.42 9.85 -2.80
N ALA A 323 17.34 10.51 -1.64
CA ALA A 323 18.35 10.48 -0.60
C ALA A 323 18.20 9.27 0.33
N GLY A 324 17.17 8.46 0.12
CA GLY A 324 16.85 7.28 0.92
C GLY A 324 16.19 7.60 2.27
N ASN A 325 15.63 8.82 2.43
CA ASN A 325 14.76 9.10 3.55
C ASN A 325 13.41 8.43 3.31
N VAL A 326 12.81 7.86 4.36
CA VAL A 326 11.52 7.18 4.30
C VAL A 326 10.46 8.06 4.97
N TYR A 327 9.27 8.07 4.40
CA TYR A 327 8.13 8.81 4.89
C TYR A 327 7.00 7.84 5.19
N GLY A 328 6.43 7.91 6.39
CA GLY A 328 5.37 7.02 6.85
C GLY A 328 4.12 7.78 7.23
N ALA A 329 3.03 7.51 6.55
CA ALA A 329 1.71 8.13 6.79
C ALA A 329 0.92 7.27 7.78
N GLU A 330 0.52 7.85 8.93
CA GLU A 330 -0.06 7.10 10.05
C GLU A 330 -1.55 7.45 10.26
N VAL A 331 -2.40 6.44 10.20
CA VAL A 331 -3.85 6.59 10.35
C VAL A 331 -4.25 6.76 11.81
N GLY A 332 -3.87 5.85 12.68
CA GLY A 332 -4.23 5.88 14.10
C GLY A 332 -3.61 7.06 14.84
N PRO A 333 -2.29 7.23 14.79
CA PRO A 333 -1.60 8.37 15.41
C PRO A 333 -1.91 9.73 14.76
N LYS A 334 -2.47 9.75 13.54
CA LYS A 334 -2.79 10.96 12.77
C LYS A 334 -1.56 11.84 12.59
N THR A 335 -0.61 11.36 11.83
CA THR A 335 0.65 12.06 11.58
C THR A 335 1.34 11.60 10.31
N LEU A 336 2.34 12.35 9.89
CA LEU A 336 3.31 11.95 8.87
C LEU A 336 4.71 12.00 9.51
N LYS A 337 5.43 10.88 9.44
CA LYS A 337 6.79 10.77 9.99
C LYS A 337 7.83 10.73 8.90
N LYS A 338 9.00 11.28 9.20
CA LYS A 338 10.21 11.16 8.39
C LYS A 338 11.23 10.30 9.12
N TYR A 339 11.83 9.38 8.39
CA TYR A 339 12.91 8.53 8.88
C TYR A 339 14.16 8.78 8.01
N VAL A 340 15.29 9.06 8.63
CA VAL A 340 16.56 9.31 7.94
C VAL A 340 17.58 8.27 8.34
N ARG A 341 18.52 7.94 7.46
CA ARG A 341 19.60 7.01 7.78
C ARG A 341 20.45 7.56 8.94
N LYS A 342 20.91 6.63 9.80
CA LYS A 342 21.82 6.91 10.92
C LYS A 342 23.20 7.20 10.40
#